data_2256578f69079cee3cfe2b1d77673541
#
_entry.id   2256578f69079cee3cfe2b1d77673541
#
_cell.length_a   1.000
_cell.length_b   1.000
_cell.length_c   1.000
_cell.angle_alpha   90.00
_cell.angle_beta   90.00
_cell.angle_gamma   90.00
#
_symmetry.space_group_name_H-M   'P 1'
#
loop_
_entity.id
_entity.type
_entity.pdbx_description
1 polymer ?
#
loop_
_entity_poly.entity_id
_entity_poly.type
_entity_poly.pdbx_seq_one_letter_code
_entity_poly.pdbx_strand_id
1 'polypeptide(L)'
;MKKTQFEIEYLFRASPTIIYTFITTPACLIRWFCEEADVDNDLFTFRWKDSEETAILVDDFEDELLRFRWEDAVSDNEFLEFILETSPVTEETILRLIGWAEPIDHQFQIDFWNNQMKALKKAMGE
;
A
#
# COMPACT_ATOMS: atom_id res chain seq x y z
N MET A 1 -1.09 -24.34 0.08
CA MET A 1 -2.46 -23.87 0.38
C MET A 1 -2.78 -22.66 -0.48
N LYS A 2 -4.03 -22.52 -0.89
CA LYS A 2 -4.43 -21.43 -1.78
C LYS A 2 -4.49 -20.09 -1.05
N LYS A 3 -4.00 -19.03 -1.69
CA LYS A 3 -4.11 -17.68 -1.14
C LYS A 3 -5.53 -17.17 -1.27
N THR A 4 -5.95 -16.41 -0.27
CA THR A 4 -7.26 -15.77 -0.26
C THR A 4 -7.10 -14.28 0.03
N GLN A 5 -8.13 -13.51 -0.28
CA GLN A 5 -8.11 -12.06 -0.13
C GLN A 5 -8.31 -11.65 1.33
N PHE A 6 -7.59 -10.60 1.74
CA PHE A 6 -7.87 -9.91 3.00
C PHE A 6 -8.08 -8.42 2.71
N GLU A 7 -8.87 -7.76 3.55
CA GLU A 7 -9.17 -6.35 3.39
C GLU A 7 -9.12 -5.66 4.76
N ILE A 8 -8.49 -4.47 4.79
CA ILE A 8 -8.38 -3.66 6.01
C ILE A 8 -8.73 -2.22 5.66
N GLU A 9 -9.49 -1.55 6.53
CA GLU A 9 -9.83 -0.15 6.38
C GLU A 9 -9.09 0.71 7.40
N TYR A 10 -8.64 1.88 6.96
CA TYR A 10 -7.95 2.85 7.79
C TYR A 10 -8.53 4.25 7.55
N LEU A 11 -8.57 5.07 8.61
CA LEU A 11 -9.02 6.46 8.52
C LEU A 11 -7.82 7.38 8.63
N PHE A 12 -7.76 8.37 7.75
CA PHE A 12 -6.71 9.38 7.72
C PHE A 12 -7.31 10.78 7.67
N ARG A 13 -6.63 11.74 8.28
CA ARG A 13 -7.01 13.15 8.17
C ARG A 13 -6.49 13.74 6.86
N ALA A 14 -5.37 13.23 6.37
CA ALA A 14 -4.76 13.68 5.13
C ALA A 14 -5.71 13.45 3.96
N SER A 15 -5.63 14.32 2.95
CA SER A 15 -6.44 14.18 1.73
C SER A 15 -6.00 12.97 0.91
N PRO A 16 -6.88 12.46 0.02
CA PRO A 16 -6.49 11.39 -0.90
C PRO A 16 -5.25 11.75 -1.73
N THR A 17 -5.12 13.00 -2.15
CA THR A 17 -3.97 13.47 -2.92
C THR A 17 -2.66 13.30 -2.15
N ILE A 18 -2.66 13.65 -0.87
CA ILE A 18 -1.46 13.52 -0.03
C ILE A 18 -1.10 12.05 0.15
N ILE A 19 -2.09 11.21 0.45
CA ILE A 19 -1.86 9.78 0.63
C ILE A 19 -1.35 9.16 -0.67
N TYR A 20 -1.96 9.50 -1.78
CA TYR A 20 -1.54 9.03 -3.10
C TYR A 20 -0.06 9.38 -3.35
N THR A 21 0.34 10.62 -3.04
CA THR A 21 1.71 11.07 -3.20
C THR A 21 2.67 10.24 -2.34
N PHE A 22 2.29 9.93 -1.10
CA PHE A 22 3.13 9.14 -0.19
C PHE A 22 3.30 7.68 -0.64
N ILE A 23 2.40 7.18 -1.47
CA ILE A 23 2.48 5.80 -1.98
C ILE A 23 3.23 5.75 -3.32
N THR A 24 3.26 6.84 -4.08
CA THR A 24 3.81 6.84 -5.44
C THR A 24 5.16 7.54 -5.59
N THR A 25 5.60 8.29 -4.60
CA THR A 25 6.83 9.09 -4.68
C THR A 25 7.96 8.45 -3.89
N PRO A 26 9.13 8.17 -4.51
CA PRO A 26 10.25 7.55 -3.80
C PRO A 26 10.65 8.29 -2.53
N ALA A 27 10.77 9.61 -2.57
CA ALA A 27 11.14 10.42 -1.40
C ALA A 27 10.14 10.30 -0.24
N CYS A 28 8.89 9.97 -0.54
CA CYS A 28 7.86 9.77 0.47
C CYS A 28 7.83 8.32 0.96
N LEU A 29 8.03 7.36 0.05
CA LEU A 29 8.05 5.94 0.40
C LEU A 29 9.12 5.60 1.43
N ILE A 30 10.29 6.23 1.35
CA ILE A 30 11.38 5.98 2.31
C ILE A 30 11.08 6.53 3.70
N ARG A 31 10.03 7.31 3.84
CA ARG A 31 9.65 7.87 5.14
C ARG A 31 8.76 6.95 5.96
N TRP A 32 8.19 5.93 5.34
CA TRP A 32 7.26 5.05 6.07
C TRP A 32 7.31 3.58 5.66
N PHE A 33 7.67 3.27 4.41
CA PHE A 33 7.54 1.91 3.88
C PHE A 33 8.85 1.14 3.77
N CYS A 34 9.90 1.78 3.29
CA CYS A 34 11.16 1.11 2.99
C CYS A 34 12.34 2.05 3.25
N GLU A 35 13.56 1.51 3.19
CA GLU A 35 14.77 2.31 3.39
C GLU A 35 15.19 3.02 2.11
N GLU A 36 15.02 2.37 0.95
CA GLU A 36 15.27 2.96 -0.36
C GLU A 36 14.15 2.58 -1.30
N ALA A 37 13.84 3.45 -2.23
CA ALA A 37 12.80 3.22 -3.23
C ALA A 37 13.21 3.82 -4.57
N ASP A 38 12.97 3.06 -5.63
CA ASP A 38 13.15 3.53 -7.01
C ASP A 38 11.84 3.32 -7.76
N VAL A 39 11.47 4.32 -8.57
CA VAL A 39 10.31 4.22 -9.44
C VAL A 39 10.76 4.53 -10.86
N ASP A 40 10.57 3.58 -11.76
CA ASP A 40 10.89 3.73 -13.18
C ASP A 40 9.61 3.39 -13.96
N ASN A 41 8.90 4.41 -14.40
CA ASN A 41 7.58 4.27 -15.00
C ASN A 41 6.64 3.54 -14.02
N ASP A 42 6.21 2.33 -14.35
CA ASP A 42 5.31 1.54 -13.50
C ASP A 42 6.04 0.53 -12.61
N LEU A 43 7.37 0.50 -12.70
CA LEU A 43 8.16 -0.46 -11.93
C LEU A 43 8.64 0.18 -10.64
N PHE A 44 8.19 -0.36 -9.52
CA PHE A 44 8.57 0.09 -8.18
C PHE A 44 9.50 -0.92 -7.54
N THR A 45 10.66 -0.45 -7.07
CA THR A 45 11.62 -1.29 -6.36
C THR A 45 11.76 -0.76 -4.93
N PHE A 46 11.53 -1.63 -3.96
CA PHE A 46 11.62 -1.30 -2.53
C PHE A 46 12.78 -2.07 -1.92
N ARG A 47 13.64 -1.38 -1.19
CA ARG A 47 14.79 -2.01 -0.53
C ARG A 47 14.74 -1.80 0.98
N TRP A 48 14.94 -2.89 1.69
CA TRP A 48 15.15 -2.90 3.12
C TRP A 48 16.57 -3.41 3.38
N LYS A 49 17.02 -3.33 4.62
CA LYS A 49 18.39 -3.71 4.98
C LYS A 49 18.83 -5.06 4.40
N ASP A 50 17.96 -6.07 4.49
CA ASP A 50 18.29 -7.43 4.11
C ASP A 50 17.44 -7.98 2.97
N SER A 51 16.63 -7.15 2.34
CA SER A 51 15.72 -7.62 1.29
C SER A 51 15.38 -6.55 0.28
N GLU A 52 14.95 -7.00 -0.88
CA GLU A 52 14.50 -6.14 -1.96
C GLU A 52 13.28 -6.78 -2.60
N GLU A 53 12.28 -5.97 -2.89
CA GLU A 53 11.08 -6.44 -3.59
C GLU A 53 10.68 -5.46 -4.69
N THR A 54 10.12 -6.00 -5.75
CA THR A 54 9.72 -5.22 -6.91
C THR A 54 8.24 -5.46 -7.20
N ALA A 55 7.53 -4.38 -7.50
CA ALA A 55 6.12 -4.43 -7.85
C ALA A 55 5.85 -3.62 -9.11
N ILE A 56 4.85 -4.04 -9.86
CA ILE A 56 4.42 -3.35 -11.06
C ILE A 56 3.09 -2.68 -10.77
N LEU A 57 3.01 -1.37 -11.01
CA LEU A 57 1.76 -0.63 -10.87
C LEU A 57 0.92 -0.91 -12.12
N VAL A 58 -0.11 -1.74 -11.97
CA VAL A 58 -0.92 -2.22 -13.09
C VAL A 58 -2.15 -1.36 -13.35
N ASP A 59 -2.68 -0.70 -12.32
CA ASP A 59 -3.77 0.26 -12.46
C ASP A 59 -3.48 1.46 -11.58
N ASP A 60 -3.71 2.66 -12.11
CA ASP A 60 -3.45 3.91 -11.44
C ASP A 60 -4.53 4.92 -11.82
N PHE A 61 -5.43 5.18 -10.87
CA PHE A 61 -6.42 6.25 -10.99
C PHE A 61 -6.06 7.29 -9.93
N GLU A 62 -5.54 8.42 -10.38
CA GLU A 62 -5.01 9.47 -9.50
C GLU A 62 -5.96 9.80 -8.35
N ASP A 63 -5.42 9.77 -7.12
CA ASP A 63 -6.15 10.05 -5.88
C ASP A 63 -7.28 9.06 -5.52
N GLU A 64 -7.45 7.98 -6.29
CA GLU A 64 -8.55 7.03 -6.09
C GLU A 64 -8.12 5.58 -5.92
N LEU A 65 -7.23 5.11 -6.76
CA LEU A 65 -6.87 3.68 -6.79
C LEU A 65 -5.44 3.45 -7.23
N LEU A 66 -4.74 2.60 -6.50
CA LEU A 66 -3.44 2.09 -6.90
C LEU A 66 -3.48 0.59 -6.77
N ARG A 67 -3.17 -0.13 -7.85
CA ARG A 67 -3.14 -1.59 -7.86
C ARG A 67 -1.76 -2.06 -8.28
N PHE A 68 -1.09 -2.77 -7.37
CA PHE A 68 0.26 -3.30 -7.60
C PHE A 68 0.22 -4.81 -7.73
N ARG A 69 1.06 -5.33 -8.61
CA ARG A 69 1.31 -6.76 -8.70
C ARG A 69 2.77 -7.00 -8.34
N TRP A 70 3.01 -7.84 -7.34
CA TRP A 70 4.38 -8.21 -6.99
C TRP A 70 5.00 -8.99 -8.15
N GLU A 71 6.28 -8.71 -8.44
CA GLU A 71 6.97 -9.36 -9.55
C GLU A 71 7.01 -10.88 -9.40
N ASP A 72 7.10 -11.37 -8.16
CA ASP A 72 7.15 -12.79 -7.86
C ASP A 72 5.77 -13.41 -7.61
N ALA A 73 4.69 -12.70 -7.92
CA ALA A 73 3.34 -13.22 -7.74
C ALA A 73 3.11 -14.45 -8.62
N VAL A 74 2.54 -15.49 -8.02
CA VAL A 74 2.26 -16.74 -8.71
C VAL A 74 1.05 -16.63 -9.62
N SER A 75 0.11 -15.75 -9.27
CA SER A 75 -1.14 -15.57 -10.00
C SER A 75 -1.34 -14.10 -10.36
N ASP A 76 -1.84 -13.83 -11.57
CA ASP A 76 -2.16 -12.47 -12.01
C ASP A 76 -3.30 -11.84 -11.21
N ASN A 77 -4.02 -12.62 -10.40
CA ASN A 77 -5.13 -12.13 -9.59
C ASN A 77 -4.72 -11.69 -8.19
N GLU A 78 -3.43 -11.83 -7.83
CA GLU A 78 -2.95 -11.49 -6.48
C GLU A 78 -2.41 -10.07 -6.46
N PHE A 79 -3.33 -9.11 -6.38
CA PHE A 79 -2.98 -7.69 -6.36
C PHE A 79 -2.92 -7.14 -4.94
N LEU A 80 -2.03 -6.17 -4.74
CA LEU A 80 -2.06 -5.30 -3.57
C LEU A 80 -2.74 -4.02 -4.02
N GLU A 81 -3.88 -3.69 -3.42
CA GLU A 81 -4.67 -2.53 -3.83
C GLU A 81 -4.82 -1.52 -2.71
N PHE A 82 -4.69 -0.25 -3.06
CA PHE A 82 -4.98 0.87 -2.18
C PHE A 82 -6.14 1.63 -2.80
N ILE A 83 -7.28 1.68 -2.13
CA ILE A 83 -8.45 2.40 -2.60
C ILE A 83 -8.71 3.56 -1.67
N LEU A 84 -8.81 4.77 -2.23
CA LEU A 84 -8.97 6.01 -1.47
C LEU A 84 -10.36 6.59 -1.71
N GLU A 85 -11.08 6.84 -0.62
CA GLU A 85 -12.42 7.43 -0.66
C GLU A 85 -12.51 8.51 0.40
N THR A 86 -13.34 9.54 0.16
CA THR A 86 -13.60 10.55 1.16
C THR A 86 -14.89 10.22 1.89
N SER A 87 -14.85 10.19 3.23
CA SER A 87 -16.04 9.95 4.01
C SER A 87 -17.02 11.10 3.84
N PRO A 88 -18.28 10.85 3.43
CA PRO A 88 -19.25 11.92 3.28
C PRO A 88 -19.72 12.50 4.62
N VAL A 89 -19.42 11.83 5.73
CA VAL A 89 -19.85 12.24 7.06
C VAL A 89 -18.79 13.08 7.77
N THR A 90 -17.53 12.60 7.77
CA THR A 90 -16.44 13.24 8.53
C THR A 90 -15.45 13.99 7.64
N GLU A 91 -15.51 13.79 6.34
CA GLU A 91 -14.56 14.33 5.35
C GLU A 91 -13.15 13.76 5.49
N GLU A 92 -12.97 12.77 6.36
CA GLU A 92 -11.70 12.04 6.45
C GLU A 92 -11.54 11.11 5.26
N THR A 93 -10.30 10.72 4.98
CA THR A 93 -10.03 9.78 3.92
C THR A 93 -10.11 8.35 4.45
N ILE A 94 -10.85 7.51 3.75
CA ILE A 94 -10.91 6.08 4.02
C ILE A 94 -9.95 5.40 3.05
N LEU A 95 -8.93 4.71 3.58
CA LEU A 95 -8.03 3.91 2.78
C LEU A 95 -8.43 2.45 2.97
N ARG A 96 -8.82 1.78 1.89
CA ARG A 96 -9.03 0.34 1.91
C ARG A 96 -7.82 -0.34 1.29
N LEU A 97 -7.24 -1.24 2.05
CA LEU A 97 -6.09 -2.02 1.62
C LEU A 97 -6.53 -3.45 1.39
N ILE A 98 -6.31 -3.94 0.18
CA ILE A 98 -6.71 -5.29 -0.21
C ILE A 98 -5.46 -6.05 -0.64
N GLY A 99 -5.27 -7.24 -0.07
CA GLY A 99 -4.13 -8.07 -0.41
C GLY A 99 -4.50 -9.54 -0.45
N TRP A 100 -3.52 -10.38 -0.74
CA TRP A 100 -3.71 -11.82 -0.87
C TRP A 100 -2.63 -12.55 -0.09
N ALA A 101 -3.03 -13.55 0.69
CA ALA A 101 -2.12 -14.38 1.46
C ALA A 101 -2.79 -15.71 1.76
N GLU A 102 -2.00 -16.71 2.15
CA GLU A 102 -2.58 -17.95 2.65
C GLU A 102 -3.31 -17.64 3.97
N PRO A 103 -4.42 -18.31 4.26
CA PRO A 103 -5.19 -18.03 5.48
C PRO A 103 -4.37 -17.99 6.77
N ILE A 104 -3.38 -18.86 6.88
CA ILE A 104 -2.52 -18.94 8.06
C ILE A 104 -1.68 -17.66 8.23
N ASP A 105 -1.41 -16.95 7.14
CA ASP A 105 -0.60 -15.74 7.14
C ASP A 105 -1.41 -14.45 7.24
N HIS A 106 -2.75 -14.53 7.25
CA HIS A 106 -3.60 -13.33 7.27
C HIS A 106 -3.32 -12.45 8.48
N GLN A 107 -3.20 -13.03 9.67
CA GLN A 107 -2.95 -12.24 10.87
C GLN A 107 -1.59 -11.55 10.82
N PHE A 108 -0.58 -12.22 10.28
CA PHE A 108 0.74 -11.63 10.09
C PHE A 108 0.67 -10.43 9.14
N GLN A 109 -0.07 -10.57 8.04
CA GLN A 109 -0.24 -9.48 7.07
C GLN A 109 -1.00 -8.30 7.68
N ILE A 110 -2.05 -8.57 8.43
CA ILE A 110 -2.82 -7.53 9.10
C ILE A 110 -1.93 -6.75 10.08
N ASP A 111 -1.15 -7.46 10.89
CA ASP A 111 -0.25 -6.83 11.85
C ASP A 111 0.82 -6.01 11.16
N PHE A 112 1.39 -6.55 10.08
CA PHE A 112 2.38 -5.85 9.26
C PHE A 112 1.82 -4.53 8.74
N TRP A 113 0.65 -4.58 8.11
CA TRP A 113 0.04 -3.38 7.52
C TRP A 113 -0.42 -2.38 8.57
N ASN A 114 -0.90 -2.86 9.72
CA ASN A 114 -1.25 -1.96 10.82
C ASN A 114 -0.03 -1.14 11.25
N ASN A 115 1.13 -1.78 11.33
CA ASN A 115 2.38 -1.09 11.69
C ASN A 115 2.82 -0.11 10.58
N GLN A 116 2.69 -0.52 9.32
CA GLN A 116 3.04 0.35 8.20
C GLN A 116 2.13 1.58 8.14
N MET A 117 0.84 1.41 8.40
CA MET A 117 -0.10 2.52 8.39
C MET A 117 0.15 3.50 9.54
N LYS A 118 0.60 3.00 10.70
CA LYS A 118 1.03 3.88 11.80
C LYS A 118 2.22 4.73 11.38
N ALA A 119 3.19 4.11 10.71
CA ALA A 119 4.36 4.82 10.20
C ALA A 119 3.96 5.86 9.15
N LEU A 120 3.01 5.52 8.28
CA LEU A 120 2.50 6.44 7.26
C LEU A 120 1.84 7.66 7.92
N LYS A 121 0.99 7.43 8.91
CA LYS A 121 0.34 8.54 9.65
C LYS A 121 1.38 9.46 10.27
N LYS A 122 2.38 8.88 10.91
CA LYS A 122 3.44 9.66 11.54
C LYS A 122 4.21 10.47 10.50
N ALA A 123 4.52 9.88 9.36
CA ALA A 123 5.23 10.55 8.28
C ALA A 123 4.45 11.74 7.73
N MET A 124 3.12 11.67 7.75
CA MET A 124 2.24 12.75 7.28
C MET A 124 1.89 13.75 8.38
N GLY A 125 2.36 13.54 9.61
CA GLY A 125 2.11 14.45 10.72
C GLY A 125 0.79 14.21 11.46
N GLU A 126 0.27 13.01 11.37
CA GLU A 126 -0.97 12.63 12.08
C GLU A 126 -0.71 11.95 13.42
#